data_44b56767bb08759c5c5003af6f54bc2d
#
_entry.id   44b56767bb08759c5c5003af6f54bc2d
#
_cell.length_a   1.000
_cell.length_b   1.000
_cell.length_c   1.000
_cell.angle_alpha   90.00
_cell.angle_beta   90.00
_cell.angle_gamma   90.00
#
_symmetry.space_group_name_H-M   'P 1'
#
loop_
_entity.id
_entity.type
_entity.pdbx_description
1 polymer ?
#
loop_
_entity_poly.entity_id
_entity_poly.type
_entity_poly.pdbx_seq_one_letter_code
_entity_poly.pdbx_strand_id
1 'polypeptide(L)'
;ACEFDYSGSQALRSLREDDIETVLINSNPATIMTDPSMADHVYLKPLTTKSIIEVLKIHKVDAVLPTMGGQTALNLCIEAAEKGIWEDFNVELIGVDIDAIQITEDREQFRELMTDIGIEMAPQSTANSFLKGQEIAQEFGFPLVIRASYTLGGAGASFGSSTPVCCKYSM
;
A
#
# COMPACT_ATOMS: atom_id res chain seq x y z
N ALA A 1 7.53 10.71 3.16
CA ALA A 1 7.10 11.62 2.08
C ALA A 1 8.24 11.80 1.06
N CYS A 2 9.41 12.27 1.46
CA CYS A 2 10.54 12.51 0.53
C CYS A 2 10.98 11.26 -0.26
N GLU A 3 10.84 10.09 0.30
CA GLU A 3 11.17 8.82 -0.35
C GLU A 3 10.31 8.58 -1.60
N PHE A 4 9.02 8.77 -1.48
CA PHE A 4 8.09 8.61 -2.62
C PHE A 4 8.27 9.71 -3.66
N ASP A 5 8.55 10.95 -3.23
CA ASP A 5 8.84 12.05 -4.14
C ASP A 5 10.08 11.74 -5.00
N TYR A 6 11.13 11.18 -4.39
CA TYR A 6 12.32 10.76 -5.10
C TYR A 6 12.05 9.58 -6.03
N SER A 7 11.45 8.52 -5.54
CA SER A 7 11.15 7.30 -6.32
C SER A 7 10.28 7.59 -7.53
N GLY A 8 9.20 8.35 -7.32
CA GLY A 8 8.30 8.75 -8.40
C GLY A 8 8.98 9.62 -9.45
N SER A 9 9.82 10.57 -9.02
CA SER A 9 10.59 11.40 -9.94
C SER A 9 11.60 10.59 -10.77
N GLN A 10 12.24 9.59 -10.17
CA GLN A 10 13.15 8.70 -10.91
C GLN A 10 12.38 7.81 -11.90
N ALA A 11 11.23 7.28 -11.50
CA ALA A 11 10.38 6.49 -12.39
C ALA A 11 9.95 7.30 -13.63
N LEU A 12 9.48 8.55 -13.43
CA LEU A 12 9.11 9.45 -14.53
C LEU A 12 10.28 9.73 -15.47
N ARG A 13 11.50 9.91 -14.92
CA ARG A 13 12.71 10.10 -15.75
C ARG A 13 13.04 8.86 -16.55
N SER A 14 13.06 7.68 -15.92
CA SER A 14 13.36 6.43 -16.61
C SER A 14 12.37 6.13 -17.73
N LEU A 15 11.07 6.34 -17.49
CA LEU A 15 10.04 6.18 -18.51
C LEU A 15 10.25 7.12 -19.69
N ARG A 16 10.62 8.38 -19.44
CA ARG A 16 10.93 9.35 -20.48
C ARG A 16 12.19 9.00 -21.26
N GLU A 17 13.23 8.43 -20.62
CA GLU A 17 14.45 7.95 -21.29
C GLU A 17 14.14 6.80 -22.26
N ASP A 18 13.06 6.06 -22.02
CA ASP A 18 12.55 5.00 -22.89
C ASP A 18 11.46 5.49 -23.88
N ASP A 19 11.32 6.81 -24.06
CA ASP A 19 10.31 7.44 -24.93
C ASP A 19 8.86 7.07 -24.60
N ILE A 20 8.57 6.78 -23.31
CA ILE A 20 7.22 6.47 -22.81
C ILE A 20 6.54 7.75 -22.37
N GLU A 21 5.38 8.05 -22.97
CA GLU A 21 4.55 9.18 -22.57
C GLU A 21 3.94 8.94 -21.18
N THR A 22 4.04 9.95 -20.31
CA THR A 22 3.70 9.83 -18.89
C THR A 22 2.52 10.73 -18.50
N VAL A 23 1.56 10.13 -17.78
CA VAL A 23 0.40 10.82 -17.19
C VAL A 23 0.44 10.66 -15.68
N LEU A 24 0.67 11.74 -14.96
CA LEU A 24 0.73 11.75 -13.51
C LEU A 24 -0.55 12.28 -12.89
N ILE A 25 -1.11 11.55 -11.93
CA ILE A 25 -2.17 12.04 -11.03
C ILE A 25 -1.59 12.16 -9.63
N ASN A 26 -1.65 13.34 -9.03
CA ASN A 26 -1.20 13.57 -7.66
C ASN A 26 -2.06 14.67 -7.02
N SER A 27 -2.37 14.53 -5.74
CA SER A 27 -3.14 15.51 -4.99
C SER A 27 -2.27 16.59 -4.33
N ASN A 28 -0.95 16.40 -4.27
CA ASN A 28 -0.02 17.31 -3.64
C ASN A 28 0.63 18.26 -4.68
N PRO A 29 0.34 19.55 -4.64
CA PRO A 29 0.97 20.53 -5.55
C PRO A 29 2.41 20.89 -5.17
N ALA A 30 2.88 20.47 -4.01
CA ALA A 30 4.20 20.83 -3.48
C ALA A 30 5.26 19.72 -3.66
N THR A 31 4.94 18.64 -4.37
CA THR A 31 5.91 17.58 -4.69
C THR A 31 6.68 17.90 -5.96
N ILE A 32 7.93 17.46 -6.05
CA ILE A 32 8.76 17.55 -7.26
C ILE A 32 8.06 16.84 -8.45
N MET A 33 7.35 15.76 -8.21
CA MET A 33 6.66 15.01 -9.27
C MET A 33 5.63 15.84 -10.03
N THR A 34 5.00 16.83 -9.39
CA THR A 34 3.99 17.69 -10.02
C THR A 34 4.56 18.92 -10.73
N ASP A 35 5.88 19.06 -10.77
CA ASP A 35 6.52 20.03 -11.65
C ASP A 35 6.17 19.73 -13.12
N PRO A 36 5.72 20.71 -13.91
CA PRO A 36 5.35 20.49 -15.31
C PRO A 36 6.45 19.90 -16.19
N SER A 37 7.70 19.97 -15.75
CA SER A 37 8.84 19.38 -16.47
C SER A 37 9.05 17.88 -16.18
N MET A 38 8.34 17.33 -15.19
CA MET A 38 8.58 15.94 -14.72
C MET A 38 7.79 14.89 -15.50
N ALA A 39 6.53 15.17 -15.83
CA ALA A 39 5.69 14.29 -16.62
C ALA A 39 5.12 15.03 -17.82
N ASP A 40 4.72 14.33 -18.87
CA ASP A 40 4.14 14.94 -20.08
C ASP A 40 2.77 15.55 -19.76
N HIS A 41 2.01 14.88 -18.89
CA HIS A 41 0.71 15.37 -18.41
C HIS A 41 0.62 15.25 -16.89
N VAL A 42 0.33 16.37 -16.22
CA VAL A 42 0.20 16.44 -14.75
C VAL A 42 -1.21 16.84 -14.38
N TYR A 43 -1.87 16.00 -13.59
CA TYR A 43 -3.21 16.21 -13.06
C TYR A 43 -3.18 16.40 -11.54
N LEU A 44 -3.38 17.61 -11.07
CA LEU A 44 -3.57 17.91 -9.65
C LEU A 44 -5.02 17.61 -9.27
N LYS A 45 -5.30 16.37 -8.91
CA LYS A 45 -6.64 15.89 -8.55
C LYS A 45 -6.60 15.04 -7.29
N PRO A 46 -7.72 14.95 -6.55
CA PRO A 46 -7.86 13.96 -5.48
C PRO A 46 -7.63 12.55 -6.03
N LEU A 47 -6.95 11.71 -5.25
CA LEU A 47 -6.70 10.31 -5.61
C LEU A 47 -7.97 9.48 -5.36
N THR A 48 -8.83 9.42 -6.37
CA THR A 48 -10.10 8.70 -6.37
C THR A 48 -10.32 7.97 -7.69
N THR A 49 -11.11 6.92 -7.68
CA THR A 49 -11.50 6.19 -8.92
C THR A 49 -12.19 7.11 -9.93
N LYS A 50 -12.94 8.11 -9.47
CA LYS A 50 -13.53 9.13 -10.35
C LYS A 50 -12.47 9.92 -11.11
N SER A 51 -11.42 10.36 -10.42
CA SER A 51 -10.32 11.11 -11.05
C SER A 51 -9.56 10.24 -12.06
N ILE A 52 -9.36 8.96 -11.75
CA ILE A 52 -8.77 7.99 -12.70
C ILE A 52 -9.62 7.92 -13.97
N ILE A 53 -10.92 7.67 -13.85
CA ILE A 53 -11.83 7.57 -14.99
C ILE A 53 -11.83 8.85 -15.84
N GLU A 54 -11.80 10.03 -15.21
CA GLU A 54 -11.74 11.31 -15.92
C GLU A 54 -10.47 11.41 -16.76
N VAL A 55 -9.33 10.99 -16.23
CA VAL A 55 -8.04 11.01 -16.95
C VAL A 55 -8.00 9.94 -18.06
N LEU A 56 -8.47 8.73 -17.79
CA LEU A 56 -8.54 7.65 -18.78
C LEU A 56 -9.48 7.96 -19.96
N LYS A 57 -10.46 8.84 -19.78
CA LYS A 57 -11.32 9.34 -20.87
C LYS A 57 -10.62 10.36 -21.77
N ILE A 58 -9.58 11.04 -21.25
CA ILE A 58 -8.83 12.05 -21.98
C ILE A 58 -7.64 11.42 -22.70
N HIS A 59 -6.96 10.50 -22.02
CA HIS A 59 -5.75 9.85 -22.52
C HIS A 59 -6.00 8.37 -22.74
N LYS A 60 -5.50 7.86 -23.86
CA LYS A 60 -5.37 6.42 -24.04
C LYS A 60 -4.14 5.96 -23.24
N VAL A 61 -4.37 5.43 -22.05
CA VAL A 61 -3.34 4.91 -21.17
C VAL A 61 -3.24 3.40 -21.40
N ASP A 62 -2.04 2.91 -21.68
CA ASP A 62 -1.81 1.47 -21.90
C ASP A 62 -1.47 0.75 -20.58
N ALA A 63 -0.80 1.43 -19.64
CA ALA A 63 -0.40 0.82 -18.37
C ALA A 63 -0.46 1.80 -17.18
N VAL A 64 -0.60 1.25 -15.98
CA VAL A 64 -0.54 2.00 -14.71
C VAL A 64 0.53 1.42 -13.79
N LEU A 65 1.33 2.31 -13.18
CA LEU A 65 2.37 1.97 -12.20
C LEU A 65 1.97 2.51 -10.81
N PRO A 66 1.32 1.69 -9.95
CA PRO A 66 0.82 2.15 -8.66
C PRO A 66 1.89 2.18 -7.56
N THR A 67 2.99 1.45 -7.72
CA THR A 67 3.99 1.21 -6.66
C THR A 67 4.72 2.48 -6.20
N MET A 68 4.80 3.51 -7.04
CA MET A 68 5.50 4.76 -6.72
C MET A 68 4.66 5.75 -5.90
N GLY A 69 3.38 5.46 -5.65
CA GLY A 69 2.45 6.33 -4.90
C GLY A 69 2.17 5.88 -3.46
N GLY A 70 2.89 4.87 -2.95
CA GLY A 70 2.70 4.30 -1.63
C GLY A 70 1.32 3.66 -1.42
N GLN A 71 0.95 3.46 -0.15
CA GLN A 71 -0.28 2.75 0.21
C GLN A 71 -1.55 3.34 -0.40
N THR A 72 -1.62 4.66 -0.52
CA THR A 72 -2.79 5.32 -1.11
C THR A 72 -2.99 4.93 -2.57
N ALA A 73 -1.93 4.85 -3.35
CA ALA A 73 -2.00 4.46 -4.74
C ALA A 73 -2.31 2.95 -4.90
N LEU A 74 -1.71 2.11 -4.04
CA LEU A 74 -1.99 0.66 -4.03
C LEU A 74 -3.46 0.37 -3.70
N ASN A 75 -4.00 0.98 -2.64
CA ASN A 75 -5.40 0.83 -2.27
C ASN A 75 -6.35 1.32 -3.37
N LEU A 76 -6.02 2.47 -3.99
CA LEU A 76 -6.80 3.01 -5.10
C LEU A 76 -6.75 2.11 -6.34
N CYS A 77 -5.61 1.45 -6.57
CA CYS A 77 -5.44 0.49 -7.66
C CYS A 77 -6.32 -0.75 -7.46
N ILE A 78 -6.39 -1.29 -6.23
CA ILE A 78 -7.27 -2.39 -5.87
C ILE A 78 -8.74 -1.97 -6.05
N GLU A 79 -9.13 -0.81 -5.52
CA GLU A 79 -10.50 -0.28 -5.66
C GLU A 79 -10.92 -0.13 -7.13
N ALA A 80 -10.00 0.32 -7.98
CA ALA A 80 -10.24 0.45 -9.41
C ALA A 80 -10.39 -0.91 -10.11
N ALA A 81 -9.60 -1.91 -9.71
CA ALA A 81 -9.72 -3.28 -10.21
C ALA A 81 -11.05 -3.92 -9.80
N GLU A 82 -11.45 -3.80 -8.52
CA GLU A 82 -12.74 -4.30 -8.04
C GLU A 82 -13.95 -3.70 -8.78
N LYS A 83 -13.79 -2.47 -9.28
CA LYS A 83 -14.79 -1.78 -10.10
C LYS A 83 -14.70 -2.09 -11.59
N GLY A 84 -13.77 -2.93 -12.02
CA GLY A 84 -13.56 -3.29 -13.42
C GLY A 84 -13.00 -2.15 -14.30
N ILE A 85 -12.42 -1.10 -13.68
CA ILE A 85 -11.97 0.09 -14.42
C ILE A 85 -10.80 -0.24 -15.36
N TRP A 86 -9.87 -1.09 -14.91
CA TRP A 86 -8.71 -1.44 -15.72
C TRP A 86 -9.09 -2.23 -16.96
N GLU A 87 -10.04 -3.15 -16.82
CA GLU A 87 -10.60 -3.93 -17.92
C GLU A 87 -11.40 -3.06 -18.88
N ASP A 88 -12.27 -2.16 -18.36
CA ASP A 88 -13.11 -1.27 -19.16
C ASP A 88 -12.30 -0.34 -20.06
N PHE A 89 -11.13 0.09 -19.59
CA PHE A 89 -10.23 0.97 -20.35
C PHE A 89 -9.04 0.23 -20.97
N ASN A 90 -8.94 -1.09 -20.81
CA ASN A 90 -7.84 -1.94 -21.29
C ASN A 90 -6.48 -1.42 -20.83
N VAL A 91 -6.35 -1.17 -19.53
CA VAL A 91 -5.13 -0.69 -18.87
C VAL A 91 -4.44 -1.85 -18.16
N GLU A 92 -3.16 -2.06 -18.44
CA GLU A 92 -2.34 -3.08 -17.80
C GLU A 92 -1.74 -2.55 -16.47
N LEU A 93 -1.71 -3.39 -15.43
CA LEU A 93 -0.94 -3.09 -14.22
C LEU A 93 0.50 -3.54 -14.42
N ILE A 94 1.44 -2.62 -14.16
CA ILE A 94 2.87 -2.90 -14.23
C ILE A 94 3.56 -2.69 -12.88
N GLY A 95 4.63 -3.45 -12.66
CA GLY A 95 5.44 -3.39 -11.43
C GLY A 95 4.92 -4.26 -10.29
N VAL A 96 3.62 -4.54 -10.23
CA VAL A 96 2.99 -5.42 -9.23
C VAL A 96 1.61 -5.86 -9.75
N ASP A 97 1.19 -7.07 -9.47
CA ASP A 97 -0.17 -7.54 -9.72
C ASP A 97 -1.09 -7.37 -8.49
N ILE A 98 -2.39 -7.45 -8.69
CA ILE A 98 -3.41 -7.27 -7.64
C ILE A 98 -3.27 -8.31 -6.54
N ASP A 99 -3.04 -9.56 -6.91
CA ASP A 99 -2.94 -10.66 -5.94
C ASP A 99 -1.72 -10.47 -5.04
N ALA A 100 -0.58 -10.03 -5.60
CA ALA A 100 0.62 -9.70 -4.84
C ALA A 100 0.37 -8.52 -3.87
N ILE A 101 -0.37 -7.49 -4.28
CA ILE A 101 -0.73 -6.39 -3.39
C ILE A 101 -1.59 -6.91 -2.23
N GLN A 102 -2.63 -7.69 -2.51
CA GLN A 102 -3.55 -8.21 -1.50
C GLN A 102 -2.82 -9.10 -0.49
N ILE A 103 -2.00 -10.03 -0.96
CA ILE A 103 -1.23 -10.94 -0.10
C ILE A 103 -0.23 -10.17 0.78
N THR A 104 0.46 -9.17 0.23
CA THR A 104 1.48 -8.43 0.98
C THR A 104 0.89 -7.43 1.98
N GLU A 105 -0.31 -6.94 1.75
CA GLU A 105 -1.02 -6.03 2.65
C GLU A 105 -1.78 -6.76 3.77
N ASP A 106 -2.24 -7.99 3.51
CA ASP A 106 -2.88 -8.83 4.52
C ASP A 106 -1.83 -9.67 5.27
N ARG A 107 -1.66 -9.39 6.57
CA ARG A 107 -0.63 -10.05 7.39
C ARG A 107 -0.86 -11.55 7.55
N GLU A 108 -2.10 -12.00 7.53
CA GLU A 108 -2.44 -13.41 7.68
C GLU A 108 -2.12 -14.17 6.40
N GLN A 109 -2.53 -13.64 5.25
CA GLN A 109 -2.20 -14.20 3.94
C GLN A 109 -0.68 -14.19 3.69
N PHE A 110 0.00 -13.10 4.06
CA PHE A 110 1.46 -13.02 3.97
C PHE A 110 2.14 -14.09 4.83
N ARG A 111 1.67 -14.30 6.06
CA ARG A 111 2.21 -15.35 6.94
C ARG A 111 2.01 -16.76 6.36
N GLU A 112 0.81 -17.03 5.83
CA GLU A 112 0.50 -18.31 5.19
C GLU A 112 1.44 -18.55 4.01
N LEU A 113 1.57 -17.58 3.12
CA LEU A 113 2.50 -17.65 1.99
C LEU A 113 3.94 -17.91 2.45
N MET A 114 4.44 -17.18 3.46
CA MET A 114 5.80 -17.39 3.98
C MET A 114 5.99 -18.79 4.55
N THR A 115 4.97 -19.33 5.24
CA THR A 115 4.98 -20.69 5.78
C THR A 115 5.02 -21.72 4.65
N ASP A 116 4.22 -21.54 3.62
CA ASP A 116 4.12 -22.45 2.48
C ASP A 116 5.43 -22.56 1.68
N ILE A 117 6.14 -21.45 1.56
CA ILE A 117 7.46 -21.42 0.89
C ILE A 117 8.64 -21.75 1.84
N GLY A 118 8.34 -22.09 3.10
CA GLY A 118 9.35 -22.52 4.08
C GLY A 118 10.21 -21.41 4.68
N ILE A 119 9.75 -20.15 4.63
CA ILE A 119 10.43 -19.03 5.26
C ILE A 119 9.99 -18.91 6.73
N GLU A 120 10.95 -18.97 7.63
CA GLU A 120 10.71 -18.81 9.06
C GLU A 120 10.36 -17.37 9.41
N MET A 121 9.27 -17.18 10.12
CA MET A 121 8.81 -15.88 10.61
C MET A 121 8.76 -15.84 12.13
N ALA A 122 8.84 -14.63 12.69
CA ALA A 122 8.60 -14.45 14.12
C ALA A 122 7.19 -14.95 14.49
N PRO A 123 7.03 -15.63 15.63
CA PRO A 123 5.72 -16.05 16.09
C PRO A 123 4.75 -14.88 16.17
N GLN A 124 3.61 -15.00 15.53
CA GLN A 124 2.57 -13.96 15.49
C GLN A 124 1.18 -14.57 15.49
N SER A 125 0.23 -13.87 16.09
CA SER A 125 -1.18 -14.27 16.11
C SER A 125 -2.08 -13.06 16.17
N THR A 126 -3.29 -13.18 15.66
CA THR A 126 -4.28 -12.11 15.64
C THR A 126 -5.31 -12.30 16.74
N ALA A 127 -5.61 -11.23 17.49
CA ALA A 127 -6.64 -11.22 18.49
C ALA A 127 -7.75 -10.23 18.12
N ASN A 128 -8.98 -10.69 18.08
CA ASN A 128 -10.18 -9.88 17.86
C ASN A 128 -10.97 -9.59 19.16
N SER A 129 -10.46 -10.04 20.29
CA SER A 129 -11.01 -9.78 21.61
C SER A 129 -9.92 -9.75 22.68
N PHE A 130 -10.22 -9.09 23.78
CA PHE A 130 -9.32 -9.02 24.93
C PHE A 130 -8.96 -10.41 25.50
N LEU A 131 -9.97 -11.28 25.64
CA LEU A 131 -9.76 -12.64 26.14
C LEU A 131 -8.81 -13.44 25.22
N LYS A 132 -9.03 -13.36 23.92
CA LYS A 132 -8.15 -14.02 22.94
C LYS A 132 -6.73 -13.48 22.99
N GLY A 133 -6.58 -12.16 23.17
CA GLY A 133 -5.27 -11.53 23.37
C GLY A 133 -4.55 -12.03 24.62
N GLN A 134 -5.26 -12.27 25.72
CA GLN A 134 -4.67 -12.84 26.94
C GLN A 134 -4.21 -14.29 26.75
N GLU A 135 -4.98 -15.14 26.07
CA GLU A 135 -4.61 -16.50 25.76
C GLU A 135 -3.31 -16.55 24.94
N ILE A 136 -3.23 -15.76 23.86
CA ILE A 136 -2.06 -15.65 23.01
C ILE A 136 -0.85 -15.14 23.80
N ALA A 137 -1.04 -14.14 24.68
CA ALA A 137 0.02 -13.62 25.51
C ALA A 137 0.56 -14.66 26.51
N GLN A 138 -0.28 -15.57 27.01
CA GLN A 138 0.15 -16.69 27.85
C GLN A 138 0.90 -17.76 27.07
N GLU A 139 0.49 -18.00 25.82
CA GLU A 139 1.12 -18.99 24.94
C GLU A 139 2.51 -18.53 24.50
N PHE A 140 2.63 -17.27 24.06
CA PHE A 140 3.88 -16.72 23.52
C PHE A 140 4.87 -16.31 24.59
N GLY A 141 4.38 -15.97 25.78
CA GLY A 141 5.19 -15.39 26.86
C GLY A 141 5.54 -13.91 26.58
N PHE A 142 6.44 -13.36 27.40
CA PHE A 142 6.86 -11.97 27.34
C PHE A 142 8.37 -11.88 27.08
N PRO A 143 8.88 -10.79 26.42
CA PRO A 143 8.13 -9.59 25.98
C PRO A 143 7.35 -9.81 24.69
N LEU A 144 6.25 -9.06 24.51
CA LEU A 144 5.40 -9.08 23.34
C LEU A 144 5.34 -7.71 22.64
N VAL A 145 5.25 -7.71 21.32
CA VAL A 145 4.89 -6.54 20.52
C VAL A 145 3.43 -6.63 20.13
N ILE A 146 2.65 -5.61 20.49
CA ILE A 146 1.23 -5.50 20.15
C ILE A 146 1.10 -4.41 19.10
N ARG A 147 0.41 -4.69 18.01
CA ARG A 147 0.14 -3.72 16.94
C ARG A 147 -1.31 -3.80 16.52
N ALA A 148 -1.94 -2.65 16.32
CA ALA A 148 -3.25 -2.61 15.68
C ALA A 148 -3.15 -3.09 14.23
N SER A 149 -4.18 -3.75 13.73
CA SER A 149 -4.31 -4.09 12.31
C SER A 149 -4.49 -2.82 11.49
N TYR A 150 -4.04 -2.82 10.24
CA TYR A 150 -4.20 -1.71 9.28
C TYR A 150 -3.61 -0.36 9.71
N THR A 151 -2.62 -0.36 10.61
CA THR A 151 -1.90 0.87 10.98
C THR A 151 -0.55 0.95 10.29
N LEU A 152 -0.26 2.13 9.74
CA LEU A 152 1.03 2.45 9.15
C LEU A 152 2.01 2.91 10.25
N GLY A 153 3.22 2.41 10.22
CA GLY A 153 4.28 2.79 11.17
C GLY A 153 4.00 2.28 12.59
N GLY A 154 4.38 3.07 13.58
CA GLY A 154 4.28 2.71 14.99
C GLY A 154 2.98 3.14 15.68
N ALA A 155 2.01 3.71 14.97
CA ALA A 155 0.76 4.16 15.56
C ALA A 155 -0.02 2.97 16.16
N GLY A 156 -0.39 3.07 17.45
CA GLY A 156 -1.06 2.00 18.19
C GLY A 156 -0.18 0.79 18.49
N ALA A 157 1.11 0.85 18.22
CA ALA A 157 2.05 -0.20 18.61
C ALA A 157 2.50 -0.02 20.07
N SER A 158 2.64 -1.12 20.79
CA SER A 158 3.12 -1.12 22.17
C SER A 158 3.92 -2.38 22.49
N PHE A 159 4.77 -2.27 23.52
CA PHE A 159 5.49 -3.40 24.07
C PHE A 159 4.83 -3.85 25.37
N GLY A 160 4.46 -5.12 25.45
CA GLY A 160 4.02 -5.76 26.68
C GLY A 160 5.20 -6.49 27.34
N SER A 161 5.62 -6.07 28.53
CA SER A 161 6.63 -6.76 29.32
C SER A 161 6.03 -7.71 30.36
N SER A 162 4.73 -7.63 30.59
CA SER A 162 3.96 -8.49 31.51
C SER A 162 2.46 -8.39 31.22
N THR A 163 1.68 -9.33 31.74
CA THR A 163 0.22 -9.37 31.54
C THR A 163 -0.50 -8.04 31.88
N PRO A 164 -0.19 -7.34 32.99
CA PRO A 164 -0.88 -6.09 33.31
C PRO A 164 -0.63 -4.94 32.34
N VAL A 165 0.52 -4.92 31.68
CA VAL A 165 0.88 -3.87 30.70
C VAL A 165 0.17 -4.13 29.38
N CYS A 166 0.03 -5.37 28.98
CA CYS A 166 -0.70 -5.78 27.77
C CYS A 166 -2.17 -5.34 27.83
N CYS A 167 -2.79 -5.36 29.02
CA CYS A 167 -4.18 -5.01 29.23
C CYS A 167 -4.51 -3.51 29.09
N LYS A 168 -3.53 -2.61 29.16
CA LYS A 168 -3.75 -1.16 29.12
C LYS A 168 -3.93 -0.59 27.70
N TYR A 169 -3.61 -1.36 26.68
CA TYR A 169 -3.56 -0.89 25.26
C TYR A 169 -4.58 -1.58 24.35
N SER A 170 -5.52 -2.34 24.94
CA SER A 170 -6.57 -3.06 24.19
C SER A 170 -7.88 -2.24 24.15
N MET A 171 -7.83 -1.02 23.67
CA MET A 171 -9.04 -0.24 23.32
C MET A 171 -8.89 0.40 21.96
#